data_6f1d635177ee8ed7fcfe6e7341b00cd2
#
_entry.id   6f1d635177ee8ed7fcfe6e7341b00cd2
#
_cell.length_a   1.000
_cell.length_b   1.000
_cell.length_c   1.000
_cell.angle_alpha   90.00
_cell.angle_beta   90.00
_cell.angle_gamma   90.00
#
_symmetry.space_group_name_H-M   'P 1'
#
loop_
_entity.id
_entity.type
_entity.pdbx_description
1 polymer ?
#
loop_
_entity_poly.entity_id
_entity_poly.type
_entity_poly.pdbx_seq_one_letter_code
_entity_poly.pdbx_strand_id
1 'polypeptide(L)'
;THKEGLLVKLLIFRTLLIYLCVLFAMRLMGKRQLGELQPEELVSTILISNLASISIESEEVPVTASLIPLFLIAALELLGSALSFRSQKFFNLMSGRPKTVILDGQIDQNALRTLRLTTADLLEALRGKNIFDPRDVSYAVVETNGSLSAALRPEKETATLADLQLKVEHSHATIPFVLDGQVLEENLHWCGKDRDWLERTAQANTLLPEEILLLVGNETEDYFLLKKESRRKGSSR
;
A
#
# COMPACT_ATOMS: atom_id res chain seq x y z
N THR A 1 -45.59 -11.84 -1.16
CA THR A 1 -44.66 -12.75 -0.44
C THR A 1 -43.70 -13.49 -1.39
N HIS A 2 -44.16 -14.17 -2.47
CA HIS A 2 -43.24 -14.91 -3.36
C HIS A 2 -42.45 -13.98 -4.29
N LYS A 3 -43.03 -12.89 -4.76
CA LYS A 3 -42.34 -11.82 -5.55
C LYS A 3 -41.30 -11.08 -4.75
N GLU A 4 -41.59 -10.74 -3.52
CA GLU A 4 -40.63 -10.06 -2.62
C GLU A 4 -39.39 -10.93 -2.35
N GLY A 5 -39.59 -12.24 -2.11
CA GLY A 5 -38.47 -13.16 -1.94
C GLY A 5 -37.60 -13.32 -3.20
N LEU A 6 -38.19 -13.23 -4.41
CA LEU A 6 -37.46 -13.26 -5.67
C LEU A 6 -36.66 -11.96 -5.87
N LEU A 7 -37.26 -10.80 -5.58
CA LEU A 7 -36.61 -9.48 -5.66
C LEU A 7 -35.38 -9.40 -4.74
N VAL A 8 -35.53 -9.84 -3.47
CA VAL A 8 -34.41 -9.88 -2.51
C VAL A 8 -33.26 -10.77 -3.03
N LYS A 9 -33.57 -11.95 -3.56
CA LYS A 9 -32.54 -12.85 -4.13
C LYS A 9 -31.83 -12.22 -5.32
N LEU A 10 -32.59 -11.56 -6.20
CA LEU A 10 -32.04 -10.86 -7.36
C LEU A 10 -31.12 -9.69 -6.93
N LEU A 11 -31.53 -8.93 -5.92
CA LEU A 11 -30.73 -7.83 -5.37
C LEU A 11 -29.42 -8.34 -4.76
N ILE A 12 -29.47 -9.43 -3.98
CA ILE A 12 -28.28 -10.06 -3.40
C ILE A 12 -27.32 -10.52 -4.50
N PHE A 13 -27.83 -11.23 -5.51
CA PHE A 13 -27.01 -11.71 -6.62
C PHE A 13 -26.38 -10.56 -7.39
N ARG A 14 -27.16 -9.51 -7.69
CA ARG A 14 -26.71 -8.31 -8.39
C ARG A 14 -25.62 -7.58 -7.63
N THR A 15 -25.82 -7.37 -6.32
CA THR A 15 -24.83 -6.74 -5.45
C THR A 15 -23.53 -7.55 -5.40
N LEU A 16 -23.61 -8.86 -5.24
CA LEU A 16 -22.44 -9.73 -5.24
C LEU A 16 -21.68 -9.68 -6.56
N LEU A 17 -22.40 -9.72 -7.69
CA LEU A 17 -21.80 -9.64 -9.01
C LEU A 17 -21.06 -8.31 -9.22
N ILE A 18 -21.72 -7.19 -8.90
CA ILE A 18 -21.11 -5.86 -9.03
C ILE A 18 -19.89 -5.76 -8.12
N TYR A 19 -19.99 -6.20 -6.86
CA TYR A 19 -18.88 -6.20 -5.92
C TYR A 19 -17.66 -6.97 -6.45
N LEU A 20 -17.86 -8.18 -6.99
CA LEU A 20 -16.79 -8.96 -7.59
C LEU A 20 -16.17 -8.28 -8.81
N CYS A 21 -17.01 -7.65 -9.67
CA CYS A 21 -16.53 -6.90 -10.82
C CYS A 21 -15.70 -5.67 -10.41
N VAL A 22 -16.13 -4.93 -9.36
CA VAL A 22 -15.38 -3.81 -8.81
C VAL A 22 -14.04 -4.29 -8.25
N LEU A 23 -14.03 -5.35 -7.43
CA LEU A 23 -12.79 -5.93 -6.90
C LEU A 23 -11.82 -6.35 -8.02
N PHE A 24 -12.36 -6.97 -9.07
CA PHE A 24 -11.57 -7.38 -10.22
C PHE A 24 -10.97 -6.18 -10.97
N ALA A 25 -11.78 -5.15 -11.24
CA ALA A 25 -11.32 -3.91 -11.86
C ALA A 25 -10.24 -3.23 -11.03
N MET A 26 -10.45 -3.07 -9.72
CA MET A 26 -9.46 -2.51 -8.79
C MET A 26 -8.16 -3.32 -8.78
N ARG A 27 -8.25 -4.64 -8.84
CA ARG A 27 -7.08 -5.53 -8.89
C ARG A 27 -6.30 -5.37 -10.21
N LEU A 28 -7.00 -5.17 -11.34
CA LEU A 28 -6.38 -4.90 -12.63
C LEU A 28 -5.61 -3.56 -12.63
N MET A 29 -6.16 -2.52 -12.00
CA MET A 29 -5.54 -1.20 -11.88
C MET A 29 -4.25 -1.22 -11.03
N GLY A 30 -4.02 -2.27 -10.24
CA GLY A 30 -2.75 -2.56 -9.58
C GLY A 30 -2.68 -2.17 -8.10
N LYS A 31 -1.52 -2.45 -7.45
CA LYS A 31 -1.31 -2.26 -6.01
C LYS A 31 -1.00 -0.80 -5.60
N ARG A 32 -0.88 0.09 -6.55
CA ARG A 32 -0.50 1.51 -6.31
C ARG A 32 -1.54 2.25 -5.46
N GLN A 33 -2.79 1.80 -5.52
CA GLN A 33 -3.93 2.43 -4.83
C GLN A 33 -3.97 2.23 -3.30
N LEU A 34 -3.11 1.40 -2.73
CA LEU A 34 -3.14 1.08 -1.29
C LEU A 34 -2.26 1.99 -0.42
N GLY A 35 -1.48 2.89 -1.04
CA GLY A 35 -0.63 3.82 -0.33
C GLY A 35 -1.16 5.25 -0.38
N GLU A 36 -0.52 6.09 -1.17
CA GLU A 36 -0.90 7.47 -1.39
C GLU A 36 -1.54 7.60 -2.78
N LEU A 37 -2.87 7.77 -2.82
CA LEU A 37 -3.63 7.93 -4.06
C LEU A 37 -3.17 9.19 -4.80
N GLN A 38 -2.90 9.05 -6.09
CA GLN A 38 -2.75 10.21 -6.97
C GLN A 38 -4.13 10.82 -7.27
N PRO A 39 -4.23 12.12 -7.57
CA PRO A 39 -5.52 12.77 -7.84
C PRO A 39 -6.35 12.08 -8.92
N GLU A 40 -5.72 11.59 -9.98
CA GLU A 40 -6.39 10.86 -11.07
C GLU A 40 -6.97 9.52 -10.60
N GLU A 41 -6.27 8.79 -9.74
CA GLU A 41 -6.72 7.52 -9.18
C GLU A 41 -7.92 7.72 -8.24
N LEU A 42 -7.95 8.83 -7.50
CA LEU A 42 -9.09 9.21 -6.67
C LEU A 42 -10.34 9.45 -7.50
N VAL A 43 -10.22 10.17 -8.62
CA VAL A 43 -11.33 10.42 -9.55
C VAL A 43 -11.90 9.11 -10.08
N SER A 44 -11.05 8.22 -10.57
CA SER A 44 -11.46 6.91 -11.08
C SER A 44 -12.17 6.07 -10.02
N THR A 45 -11.65 6.07 -8.78
CA THR A 45 -12.26 5.34 -7.66
C THR A 45 -13.65 5.88 -7.33
N ILE A 46 -13.83 7.20 -7.29
CA ILE A 46 -15.14 7.82 -7.04
C ILE A 46 -16.12 7.49 -8.18
N LEU A 47 -15.70 7.56 -9.44
CA LEU A 47 -16.54 7.22 -10.58
C LEU A 47 -16.98 5.76 -10.57
N ILE A 48 -16.05 4.83 -10.29
CA ILE A 48 -16.36 3.39 -10.17
C ILE A 48 -17.38 3.15 -9.04
N SER A 49 -17.19 3.79 -7.89
CA SER A 49 -18.12 3.69 -6.76
C SER A 49 -19.53 4.16 -7.12
N ASN A 50 -19.65 5.31 -7.77
CA ASN A 50 -20.94 5.84 -8.21
C ASN A 50 -21.63 4.94 -9.23
N LEU A 51 -20.88 4.40 -10.21
CA LEU A 51 -21.41 3.49 -11.22
C LEU A 51 -21.92 2.19 -10.59
N ALA A 52 -21.22 1.67 -9.56
CA ALA A 52 -21.65 0.50 -8.83
C ALA A 52 -22.98 0.75 -8.09
N SER A 53 -23.11 1.90 -7.39
CA SER A 53 -24.31 2.26 -6.63
C SER A 53 -25.56 2.36 -7.53
N ILE A 54 -25.46 2.99 -8.70
CA ILE A 54 -26.61 3.17 -9.63
C ILE A 54 -27.26 1.82 -9.95
N SER A 55 -26.48 0.80 -10.26
CA SER A 55 -27.02 -0.51 -10.58
C SER A 55 -27.50 -1.30 -9.37
N ILE A 56 -27.03 -1.01 -8.18
CA ILE A 56 -27.52 -1.67 -6.95
C ILE A 56 -28.86 -1.06 -6.53
N GLU A 57 -28.99 0.26 -6.60
CA GLU A 57 -30.17 0.99 -6.12
C GLU A 57 -31.37 0.91 -7.05
N SER A 58 -31.16 0.84 -8.37
CA SER A 58 -32.24 0.86 -9.36
C SER A 58 -32.39 -0.48 -10.06
N GLU A 59 -33.55 -1.11 -9.89
CA GLU A 59 -33.91 -2.37 -10.58
C GLU A 59 -34.15 -2.18 -12.08
N GLU A 60 -34.53 -0.99 -12.50
CA GLU A 60 -34.81 -0.65 -13.91
C GLU A 60 -33.54 -0.53 -14.73
N VAL A 61 -32.41 -0.20 -14.09
CA VAL A 61 -31.11 -0.07 -14.75
C VAL A 61 -30.47 -1.45 -14.92
N PRO A 62 -30.19 -1.90 -16.15
CA PRO A 62 -29.52 -3.19 -16.34
C PRO A 62 -28.08 -3.12 -15.78
N VAL A 63 -27.61 -4.23 -15.22
CA VAL A 63 -26.26 -4.32 -14.62
C VAL A 63 -25.17 -3.95 -15.64
N THR A 64 -25.37 -4.26 -16.91
CA THR A 64 -24.46 -3.92 -18.00
C THR A 64 -24.23 -2.41 -18.15
N ALA A 65 -25.23 -1.58 -17.80
CA ALA A 65 -25.12 -0.12 -17.88
C ALA A 65 -24.10 0.44 -16.90
N SER A 66 -23.81 -0.25 -15.81
CA SER A 66 -22.72 0.10 -14.88
C SER A 66 -21.43 -0.65 -15.19
N LEU A 67 -21.50 -1.92 -15.59
CA LEU A 67 -20.29 -2.72 -15.84
C LEU A 67 -19.49 -2.22 -17.04
N ILE A 68 -20.15 -1.82 -18.13
CA ILE A 68 -19.46 -1.34 -19.33
C ILE A 68 -18.60 -0.10 -19.00
N PRO A 69 -19.15 1.00 -18.44
CA PRO A 69 -18.33 2.16 -18.11
C PRO A 69 -17.32 1.89 -17.00
N LEU A 70 -17.62 0.99 -16.06
CA LEU A 70 -16.67 0.56 -15.02
C LEU A 70 -15.41 -0.06 -15.63
N PHE A 71 -15.56 -1.03 -16.52
CA PHE A 71 -14.42 -1.65 -17.19
C PHE A 71 -13.74 -0.71 -18.19
N LEU A 72 -14.49 0.24 -18.79
CA LEU A 72 -13.90 1.27 -19.62
C LEU A 72 -12.97 2.18 -18.79
N ILE A 73 -13.39 2.62 -17.60
CA ILE A 73 -12.53 3.41 -16.70
C ILE A 73 -11.30 2.62 -16.32
N ALA A 74 -11.44 1.35 -15.91
CA ALA A 74 -10.31 0.50 -15.59
C ALA A 74 -9.34 0.34 -16.78
N ALA A 75 -9.85 0.19 -17.99
CA ALA A 75 -9.05 0.12 -19.21
C ALA A 75 -8.32 1.45 -19.51
N LEU A 76 -8.98 2.60 -19.30
CA LEU A 76 -8.36 3.92 -19.46
C LEU A 76 -7.22 4.14 -18.46
N GLU A 77 -7.39 3.70 -17.21
CA GLU A 77 -6.34 3.74 -16.19
C GLU A 77 -5.12 2.89 -16.60
N LEU A 78 -5.35 1.67 -17.07
CA LEU A 78 -4.27 0.81 -17.56
C LEU A 78 -3.55 1.42 -18.76
N LEU A 79 -4.29 2.00 -19.70
CA LEU A 79 -3.72 2.69 -20.86
C LEU A 79 -2.95 3.95 -20.42
N GLY A 80 -3.50 4.73 -19.50
CA GLY A 80 -2.84 5.91 -18.92
C GLY A 80 -1.53 5.54 -18.24
N SER A 81 -1.53 4.48 -17.43
CA SER A 81 -0.34 3.95 -16.79
C SER A 81 0.71 3.49 -17.83
N ALA A 82 0.30 2.73 -18.84
CA ALA A 82 1.19 2.26 -19.90
C ALA A 82 1.80 3.43 -20.71
N LEU A 83 1.00 4.46 -21.02
CA LEU A 83 1.47 5.66 -21.70
C LEU A 83 2.42 6.48 -20.83
N SER A 84 2.17 6.57 -19.53
CA SER A 84 3.03 7.23 -18.55
C SER A 84 4.41 6.56 -18.47
N PHE A 85 4.43 5.24 -18.53
CA PHE A 85 5.69 4.47 -18.62
C PHE A 85 6.49 4.79 -19.87
N ARG A 86 5.83 5.01 -20.98
CA ARG A 86 6.47 5.25 -22.28
C ARG A 86 6.84 6.70 -22.52
N SER A 87 6.15 7.65 -21.91
CA SER A 87 6.29 9.08 -22.15
C SER A 87 6.28 9.91 -20.87
N GLN A 88 7.46 10.44 -20.52
CA GLN A 88 7.60 11.37 -19.40
C GLN A 88 6.74 12.64 -19.58
N LYS A 89 6.51 13.08 -20.84
CA LYS A 89 5.64 14.23 -21.11
C LYS A 89 4.19 13.93 -20.75
N PHE A 90 3.73 12.71 -21.06
CA PHE A 90 2.39 12.26 -20.71
C PHE A 90 2.23 12.12 -19.21
N PHE A 91 3.19 11.49 -18.55
CA PHE A 91 3.22 11.40 -17.08
C PHE A 91 3.11 12.77 -16.41
N ASN A 92 3.93 13.74 -16.86
CA ASN A 92 3.91 15.10 -16.33
C ASN A 92 2.60 15.86 -16.60
N LEU A 93 1.88 15.50 -17.68
CA LEU A 93 0.57 16.07 -17.98
C LEU A 93 -0.53 15.54 -17.05
N MET A 94 -0.48 14.24 -16.75
CA MET A 94 -1.49 13.56 -15.92
C MET A 94 -1.26 13.80 -14.44
N SER A 95 -0.08 13.42 -13.94
CA SER A 95 0.25 13.43 -12.52
C SER A 95 0.96 14.71 -12.05
N GLY A 96 1.34 15.60 -12.97
CA GLY A 96 2.11 16.80 -12.63
C GLY A 96 3.62 16.52 -12.47
N ARG A 97 4.30 17.43 -11.79
CA ARG A 97 5.74 17.32 -11.48
C ARG A 97 5.98 17.69 -10.03
N PRO A 98 6.86 16.96 -9.34
CA PRO A 98 7.34 17.40 -8.04
C PRO A 98 7.94 18.81 -8.13
N LYS A 99 7.70 19.61 -7.11
CA LYS A 99 8.16 21.00 -7.08
C LYS A 99 8.98 21.28 -5.83
N THR A 100 10.24 21.67 -6.02
CA THR A 100 11.11 22.09 -4.92
C THR A 100 10.57 23.37 -4.29
N VAL A 101 10.40 23.37 -2.98
CA VAL A 101 9.90 24.51 -2.18
C VAL A 101 10.92 25.02 -1.17
N ILE A 102 11.90 24.20 -0.80
CA ILE A 102 13.08 24.63 -0.02
C ILE A 102 14.32 24.08 -0.72
N LEU A 103 15.33 24.94 -0.88
CA LEU A 103 16.65 24.59 -1.39
C LEU A 103 17.69 25.32 -0.53
N ASP A 104 18.65 24.57 0.01
CA ASP A 104 19.72 25.07 0.90
C ASP A 104 19.18 25.92 2.07
N GLY A 105 18.03 25.52 2.63
CA GLY A 105 17.38 26.21 3.73
C GLY A 105 16.62 27.48 3.32
N GLN A 106 16.55 27.79 2.02
CA GLN A 106 15.82 28.95 1.51
C GLN A 106 14.48 28.53 0.91
N ILE A 107 13.41 29.19 1.33
CA ILE A 107 12.05 28.93 0.84
C ILE A 107 11.86 29.63 -0.51
N ASP A 108 11.50 28.87 -1.54
CA ASP A 108 11.11 29.40 -2.85
C ASP A 108 9.65 29.89 -2.81
N GLN A 109 9.48 31.22 -2.66
CA GLN A 109 8.18 31.86 -2.63
C GLN A 109 7.41 31.71 -3.96
N ASN A 110 8.12 31.62 -5.10
CA ASN A 110 7.46 31.47 -6.41
C ASN A 110 6.94 30.04 -6.58
N ALA A 111 7.69 29.05 -6.07
CA ALA A 111 7.21 27.68 -6.03
C ALA A 111 5.95 27.55 -5.16
N LEU A 112 5.92 28.13 -3.97
CA LEU A 112 4.73 28.16 -3.11
C LEU A 112 3.51 28.80 -3.82
N ARG A 113 3.70 29.96 -4.46
CA ARG A 113 2.63 30.65 -5.22
C ARG A 113 2.11 29.76 -6.36
N THR A 114 3.01 29.10 -7.10
CA THR A 114 2.62 28.20 -8.21
C THR A 114 1.78 27.03 -7.70
N LEU A 115 2.13 26.48 -6.53
CA LEU A 115 1.42 25.41 -5.87
C LEU A 115 0.17 25.87 -5.10
N ARG A 116 -0.04 27.19 -4.97
CA ARG A 116 -1.09 27.81 -4.14
C ARG A 116 -1.00 27.40 -2.68
N LEU A 117 0.22 27.16 -2.20
CA LEU A 117 0.52 26.87 -0.80
C LEU A 117 0.89 28.16 -0.05
N THR A 118 0.38 28.29 1.15
CA THR A 118 0.81 29.33 2.07
C THR A 118 2.07 28.90 2.83
N THR A 119 2.75 29.84 3.48
CA THR A 119 3.84 29.51 4.41
C THR A 119 3.35 28.72 5.61
N ALA A 120 2.08 28.92 6.02
CA ALA A 120 1.46 28.14 7.09
C ALA A 120 1.31 26.66 6.69
N ASP A 121 0.84 26.39 5.46
CA ASP A 121 0.71 25.02 4.92
C ASP A 121 2.08 24.34 4.87
N LEU A 122 3.12 25.05 4.43
CA LEU A 122 4.47 24.50 4.39
C LEU A 122 4.97 24.14 5.80
N LEU A 123 4.77 25.04 6.78
CA LEU A 123 5.19 24.77 8.17
C LEU A 123 4.39 23.63 8.80
N GLU A 124 3.11 23.49 8.46
CA GLU A 124 2.28 22.36 8.89
C GLU A 124 2.79 21.04 8.30
N ALA A 125 3.08 21.01 6.99
CA ALA A 125 3.62 19.85 6.32
C ALA A 125 5.00 19.44 6.89
N LEU A 126 5.86 20.40 7.23
CA LEU A 126 7.14 20.14 7.90
C LEU A 126 6.95 19.53 9.29
N ARG A 127 6.02 20.07 10.09
CA ARG A 127 5.68 19.49 11.41
C ARG A 127 5.15 18.07 11.30
N GLY A 128 4.39 17.77 10.26
CA GLY A 128 3.95 16.40 9.93
C GLY A 128 5.11 15.42 9.68
N LYS A 129 6.32 15.95 9.39
CA LYS A 129 7.58 15.20 9.26
C LYS A 129 8.49 15.29 10.49
N ASN A 130 7.97 15.81 11.62
CA ASN A 130 8.72 16.08 12.84
C ASN A 130 9.83 17.15 12.67
N ILE A 131 9.69 18.05 11.70
CA ILE A 131 10.60 19.16 11.46
C ILE A 131 9.93 20.44 11.95
N PHE A 132 10.43 21.05 13.02
CA PHE A 132 9.83 22.22 13.64
C PHE A 132 10.52 23.54 13.22
N ASP A 133 11.75 23.47 12.76
CA ASP A 133 12.50 24.63 12.28
C ASP A 133 12.81 24.48 10.78
N PRO A 134 12.25 25.32 9.90
CA PRO A 134 12.52 25.25 8.47
C PRO A 134 13.99 25.52 8.11
N ARG A 135 14.78 26.13 9.02
CA ARG A 135 16.22 26.36 8.82
C ARG A 135 17.03 25.07 8.89
N ASP A 136 16.48 24.01 9.54
CA ASP A 136 17.12 22.70 9.63
C ASP A 136 16.97 21.88 8.33
N VAL A 137 16.16 22.38 7.36
CA VAL A 137 15.91 21.70 6.08
C VAL A 137 16.93 22.13 5.05
N SER A 138 17.61 21.17 4.42
CA SER A 138 18.46 21.42 3.25
C SER A 138 17.64 21.46 1.96
N TYR A 139 16.69 20.54 1.84
CA TYR A 139 15.90 20.36 0.62
C TYR A 139 14.49 19.87 0.95
N ALA A 140 13.48 20.49 0.35
CA ALA A 140 12.11 20.01 0.44
C ALA A 140 11.38 20.12 -0.90
N VAL A 141 10.59 19.08 -1.20
CA VAL A 141 9.82 18.93 -2.43
C VAL A 141 8.38 18.61 -2.10
N VAL A 142 7.47 19.28 -2.76
CA VAL A 142 6.07 18.86 -2.80
C VAL A 142 5.92 17.88 -3.95
N GLU A 143 5.52 16.66 -3.60
CA GLU A 143 5.33 15.55 -4.52
C GLU A 143 4.05 15.72 -5.37
N THR A 144 3.88 14.89 -6.38
CA THR A 144 2.70 14.93 -7.26
C THR A 144 1.39 14.61 -6.54
N ASN A 145 1.43 13.82 -5.46
CA ASN A 145 0.28 13.52 -4.61
C ASN A 145 -0.02 14.62 -3.56
N GLY A 146 0.80 15.68 -3.54
CA GLY A 146 0.68 16.78 -2.58
C GLY A 146 1.41 16.58 -1.26
N SER A 147 2.03 15.41 -1.02
CA SER A 147 2.84 15.20 0.18
C SER A 147 4.15 15.97 0.12
N LEU A 148 4.73 16.26 1.28
CA LEU A 148 6.04 16.92 1.40
C LEU A 148 7.13 15.88 1.67
N SER A 149 8.15 15.84 0.83
CA SER A 149 9.41 15.14 1.09
C SER A 149 10.45 16.17 1.53
N ALA A 150 11.16 15.91 2.64
CA ALA A 150 12.16 16.85 3.16
C ALA A 150 13.41 16.10 3.62
N ALA A 151 14.57 16.67 3.32
CA ALA A 151 15.87 16.26 3.84
C ALA A 151 16.39 17.33 4.79
N LEU A 152 16.90 16.91 5.93
CA LEU A 152 17.53 17.79 6.90
C LEU A 152 18.94 18.21 6.42
N ARG A 153 19.49 19.20 7.04
CA ARG A 153 20.92 19.53 6.90
C ARG A 153 21.75 18.42 7.54
N PRO A 154 22.93 18.09 7.00
CA PRO A 154 23.76 17.00 7.53
C PRO A 154 24.01 17.09 9.04
N GLU A 155 24.20 18.32 9.57
CA GLU A 155 24.41 18.56 11.00
C GLU A 155 23.15 18.38 11.87
N LYS A 156 22.00 18.17 11.24
CA LYS A 156 20.69 17.94 11.89
C LYS A 156 20.14 16.53 11.63
N GLU A 157 20.81 15.77 10.80
CA GLU A 157 20.48 14.36 10.58
C GLU A 157 20.86 13.52 11.79
N THR A 158 20.14 12.40 11.95
CA THR A 158 20.52 11.43 12.98
C THR A 158 21.85 10.81 12.61
N ALA A 159 22.82 10.83 13.54
CA ALA A 159 24.11 10.21 13.31
C ALA A 159 23.94 8.72 12.97
N THR A 160 24.55 8.31 11.88
CA THR A 160 24.58 6.90 11.47
C THR A 160 25.68 6.16 12.21
N LEU A 161 25.61 4.84 12.22
CA LEU A 161 26.68 4.00 12.80
C LEU A 161 28.01 4.19 12.06
N ALA A 162 27.95 4.53 10.76
CA ALA A 162 29.13 4.87 9.97
C ALA A 162 29.76 6.18 10.41
N ASP A 163 28.98 7.20 10.75
CA ASP A 163 29.45 8.50 11.26
C ASP A 163 30.13 8.32 12.62
N LEU A 164 29.64 7.40 13.42
CA LEU A 164 30.21 7.04 14.72
C LEU A 164 31.37 6.07 14.62
N GLN A 165 31.75 5.61 13.42
CA GLN A 165 32.80 4.62 13.15
C GLN A 165 32.58 3.30 13.89
N LEU A 166 31.33 2.98 14.25
CA LEU A 166 30.97 1.74 14.90
C LEU A 166 30.87 0.60 13.87
N LYS A 167 31.60 -0.48 14.13
CA LYS A 167 31.41 -1.70 13.35
C LYS A 167 30.12 -2.37 13.81
N VAL A 168 29.19 -2.55 12.89
CA VAL A 168 27.97 -3.30 13.13
C VAL A 168 28.12 -4.65 12.44
N GLU A 169 27.82 -5.70 13.17
CA GLU A 169 27.52 -6.98 12.52
C GLU A 169 26.25 -6.79 11.70
N HIS A 170 26.30 -7.15 10.42
CA HIS A 170 25.14 -7.05 9.55
C HIS A 170 24.01 -7.88 10.12
N SER A 171 23.02 -7.22 10.71
CA SER A 171 21.76 -7.86 11.03
C SER A 171 21.00 -8.03 9.72
N HIS A 172 20.95 -9.27 9.23
CA HIS A 172 20.12 -9.59 8.07
C HIS A 172 18.66 -9.38 8.44
N ALA A 173 17.89 -8.78 7.52
CA ALA A 173 16.46 -8.62 7.73
C ALA A 173 15.80 -9.98 7.92
N THR A 174 14.99 -10.10 8.95
CA THR A 174 14.21 -11.31 9.18
C THR A 174 13.02 -11.35 8.23
N ILE A 175 12.80 -12.48 7.59
CA ILE A 175 11.66 -12.72 6.71
C ILE A 175 10.82 -13.89 7.22
N PRO A 176 9.51 -13.92 6.95
CA PRO A 176 8.66 -15.02 7.40
C PRO A 176 8.89 -16.27 6.54
N PHE A 177 9.05 -17.41 7.22
CA PHE A 177 9.12 -18.74 6.61
C PHE A 177 7.81 -19.50 6.74
N VAL A 178 7.08 -19.27 7.86
CA VAL A 178 5.74 -19.83 8.09
C VAL A 178 4.83 -18.73 8.63
N LEU A 179 3.65 -18.58 8.03
CA LEU A 179 2.57 -17.73 8.51
C LEU A 179 1.28 -18.54 8.63
N ASP A 180 0.68 -18.54 9.81
CA ASP A 180 -0.58 -19.27 10.08
C ASP A 180 -0.56 -20.75 9.65
N GLY A 181 0.60 -21.41 9.77
CA GLY A 181 0.82 -22.79 9.35
C GLY A 181 1.02 -22.99 7.85
N GLN A 182 1.06 -21.91 7.07
CA GLN A 182 1.38 -21.95 5.65
C GLN A 182 2.88 -21.70 5.45
N VAL A 183 3.54 -22.63 4.78
CA VAL A 183 4.96 -22.53 4.47
C VAL A 183 5.16 -21.63 3.26
N LEU A 184 6.08 -20.68 3.38
CA LEU A 184 6.49 -19.77 2.31
C LEU A 184 7.78 -20.26 1.67
N GLU A 185 7.67 -21.20 0.73
CA GLU A 185 8.80 -21.89 0.10
C GLU A 185 9.81 -20.92 -0.54
N GLU A 186 9.30 -19.86 -1.19
CA GLU A 186 10.16 -18.84 -1.82
C GLU A 186 11.08 -18.15 -0.79
N ASN A 187 10.55 -17.86 0.39
CA ASN A 187 11.27 -17.18 1.45
C ASN A 187 12.33 -18.10 2.10
N LEU A 188 12.03 -19.40 2.25
CA LEU A 188 13.01 -20.40 2.66
C LEU A 188 14.17 -20.44 1.69
N HIS A 189 13.86 -20.53 0.40
CA HIS A 189 14.88 -20.62 -0.66
C HIS A 189 15.75 -19.34 -0.71
N TRP A 190 15.16 -18.18 -0.52
CA TRP A 190 15.89 -16.90 -0.47
C TRP A 190 16.94 -16.86 0.65
N CYS A 191 16.67 -17.50 1.78
CA CYS A 191 17.61 -17.60 2.91
C CYS A 191 18.50 -18.84 2.84
N GLY A 192 18.55 -19.54 1.69
CA GLY A 192 19.36 -20.76 1.54
C GLY A 192 18.90 -21.94 2.41
N LYS A 193 17.63 -21.90 2.86
CA LYS A 193 17.01 -22.93 3.65
C LYS A 193 16.05 -23.75 2.79
N ASP A 194 15.83 -24.99 3.19
CA ASP A 194 14.95 -25.93 2.51
C ASP A 194 13.85 -26.44 3.45
N ARG A 195 12.99 -27.25 2.90
CA ARG A 195 11.91 -27.88 3.67
C ARG A 195 12.40 -28.80 4.76
N ASP A 196 13.54 -29.48 4.52
CA ASP A 196 14.17 -30.36 5.52
C ASP A 196 14.68 -29.56 6.73
N TRP A 197 15.21 -28.36 6.49
CA TRP A 197 15.58 -27.45 7.57
C TRP A 197 14.34 -27.03 8.38
N LEU A 198 13.24 -26.68 7.71
CA LEU A 198 11.98 -26.29 8.38
C LEU A 198 11.43 -27.45 9.22
N GLU A 199 11.38 -28.66 8.69
CA GLU A 199 10.89 -29.84 9.40
C GLU A 199 11.77 -30.17 10.63
N ARG A 200 13.09 -30.11 10.51
CA ARG A 200 14.01 -30.25 11.64
C ARG A 200 13.79 -29.18 12.69
N THR A 201 13.60 -27.93 12.28
CA THR A 201 13.35 -26.80 13.19
C THR A 201 12.01 -26.97 13.91
N ALA A 202 10.96 -27.37 13.21
CA ALA A 202 9.65 -27.65 13.82
C ALA A 202 9.74 -28.83 14.80
N GLN A 203 10.39 -29.93 14.43
CA GLN A 203 10.59 -31.09 15.29
C GLN A 203 11.42 -30.78 16.55
N ALA A 204 12.47 -29.97 16.43
CA ALA A 204 13.27 -29.52 17.56
C ALA A 204 12.44 -28.75 18.61
N ASN A 205 11.35 -28.08 18.14
CA ASN A 205 10.39 -27.39 19.00
C ASN A 205 9.15 -28.25 19.34
N THR A 206 9.14 -29.52 18.99
CA THR A 206 8.03 -30.46 19.24
C THR A 206 6.72 -30.01 18.55
N LEU A 207 6.82 -29.50 17.33
CA LEU A 207 5.73 -28.97 16.54
C LEU A 207 5.72 -29.56 15.13
N LEU A 208 4.54 -29.54 14.49
CA LEU A 208 4.41 -29.68 13.05
C LEU A 208 4.37 -28.30 12.39
N PRO A 209 4.78 -28.15 11.12
CA PRO A 209 4.72 -26.86 10.42
C PRO A 209 3.34 -26.19 10.46
N GLU A 210 2.25 -26.97 10.41
CA GLU A 210 0.86 -26.47 10.47
C GLU A 210 0.50 -25.92 11.86
N GLU A 211 1.21 -26.29 12.91
CA GLU A 211 1.01 -25.80 14.29
C GLU A 211 1.76 -24.50 14.56
N ILE A 212 2.62 -24.07 13.63
CA ILE A 212 3.38 -22.83 13.75
C ILE A 212 2.50 -21.66 13.33
N LEU A 213 2.29 -20.68 14.22
CA LEU A 213 1.63 -19.43 13.91
C LEU A 213 2.56 -18.52 13.10
N LEU A 214 3.79 -18.40 13.56
CA LEU A 214 4.81 -17.54 12.95
C LEU A 214 6.17 -18.18 13.10
N LEU A 215 6.90 -18.29 12.01
CA LEU A 215 8.33 -18.56 12.00
C LEU A 215 9.00 -17.51 11.12
N VAL A 216 9.87 -16.71 11.72
CA VAL A 216 10.66 -15.70 11.01
C VAL A 216 12.14 -15.95 11.31
N GLY A 217 12.97 -15.63 10.35
CA GLY A 217 14.42 -15.77 10.48
C GLY A 217 15.13 -15.13 9.30
N ASN A 218 16.42 -15.39 9.20
CA ASN A 218 17.27 -14.87 8.14
C ASN A 218 18.17 -15.99 7.59
N GLU A 219 19.21 -15.64 6.86
CA GLU A 219 20.20 -16.57 6.31
C GLU A 219 21.00 -17.31 7.38
N THR A 220 21.10 -16.74 8.60
CA THR A 220 21.77 -17.38 9.73
C THR A 220 20.89 -18.44 10.39
N GLU A 221 21.37 -19.07 11.46
CA GLU A 221 20.56 -20.01 12.25
C GLU A 221 19.66 -19.31 13.29
N ASP A 222 19.62 -17.97 13.29
CA ASP A 222 18.77 -17.20 14.19
C ASP A 222 17.34 -17.15 13.64
N TYR A 223 16.39 -17.57 14.48
CA TYR A 223 14.97 -17.56 14.14
C TYR A 223 14.09 -17.29 15.37
N PHE A 224 12.92 -16.75 15.12
CA PHE A 224 11.85 -16.61 16.10
C PHE A 224 10.66 -17.47 15.68
N LEU A 225 10.20 -18.33 16.61
CA LEU A 225 9.11 -19.25 16.38
C LEU A 225 8.00 -19.03 17.41
N LEU A 226 6.75 -18.93 16.92
CA LEU A 226 5.55 -18.82 17.75
C LEU A 226 4.57 -19.94 17.37
N LYS A 227 4.13 -20.71 18.37
CA LYS A 227 3.13 -21.76 18.22
C LYS A 227 1.72 -21.19 18.12
N LYS A 228 0.84 -21.82 17.35
CA LYS A 228 -0.61 -21.55 17.40
C LYS A 228 -1.18 -21.89 18.76
N GLU A 229 -1.99 -21.01 19.32
CA GLU A 229 -2.79 -21.34 20.47
C GLU A 229 -3.84 -22.40 20.10
N SER A 230 -3.89 -23.49 20.84
CA SER A 230 -5.01 -24.43 20.69
C SER A 230 -6.30 -23.69 21.08
N ARG A 231 -7.29 -23.58 20.15
CA ARG A 231 -8.62 -23.10 20.51
C ARG A 231 -9.09 -23.90 21.73
N ARG A 232 -9.09 -23.29 22.91
CA ARG A 232 -9.83 -23.83 24.06
C ARG A 232 -11.27 -23.98 23.59
N LYS A 233 -11.74 -25.24 23.41
CA LYS A 233 -13.16 -25.54 23.29
C LYS A 233 -13.83 -24.89 24.49
N GLY A 234 -14.66 -23.90 24.24
CA GLY A 234 -15.37 -23.17 25.28
C GLY A 234 -16.04 -24.14 26.22
N SER A 235 -15.66 -24.06 27.50
CA SER A 235 -16.43 -24.62 28.58
C SER A 235 -17.73 -23.82 28.63
N SER A 236 -18.79 -24.39 28.13
CA SER A 236 -20.16 -23.95 28.43
C SER A 236 -20.37 -24.03 29.94
N ARG A 237 -20.61 -22.91 30.57
CA ARG A 237 -21.34 -22.79 31.81
C ARG A 237 -22.47 -21.81 31.58
#